data_7401a0b5676b24b7eb29afb317420b68
#
_entry.id   7401a0b5676b24b7eb29afb317420b68
#
_cell.length_a   1.000
_cell.length_b   1.000
_cell.length_c   1.000
_cell.angle_alpha   90.00
_cell.angle_beta   90.00
_cell.angle_gamma   90.00
#
_symmetry.space_group_name_H-M   'P 1'
#
loop_
_entity.id
_entity.type
_entity.pdbx_description
1 polymer ?
#
loop_
_entity_poly.entity_id
_entity_poly.type
_entity_poly.pdbx_seq_one_letter_code
_entity_poly.pdbx_strand_id
1 'polypeptide(L)'
;MLTEELAVIDNVAGKIYFIVYADPSITDGFEKAQERLKELLACLGKPANMPASLASAKTELIRKFKVADFENAVLKTKEYILAGDCMQVVIGQRISKPFTDSPLALYRALRSLNPSPYMYFYDFGDMQIVGSSPEILVRQEKRAAEKIVTIRPLAGTRPRGANPEEDERLAKELLADPKEIAEHVMLIDLARNDVGRIAKTGSVKVTDSMSIEKYSHVQHIVSSVEGDLLDNMSNMDVLRATFPAGTLSGAPKIRAMEIID
;
A
#
# COMPACT_ATOMS: atom_id res chain seq x y z
N MET A 1 -7.66 -4.49 -13.03
CA MET A 1 -8.28 -3.43 -13.88
C MET A 1 -7.54 -3.45 -15.19
N LEU A 2 -8.25 -3.58 -16.29
CA LEU A 2 -7.73 -3.34 -17.63
C LEU A 2 -8.12 -1.90 -18.00
N THR A 3 -7.19 -1.14 -18.53
CA THR A 3 -7.45 0.21 -19.00
C THR A 3 -6.95 0.35 -20.42
N GLU A 4 -7.75 0.93 -21.27
CA GLU A 4 -7.44 1.19 -22.67
C GLU A 4 -6.93 2.63 -22.88
N GLU A 5 -7.09 3.47 -21.86
CA GLU A 5 -6.67 4.87 -21.89
C GLU A 5 -5.92 5.22 -20.59
N LEU A 6 -4.86 6.01 -20.72
CA LEU A 6 -4.07 6.51 -19.60
C LEU A 6 -3.77 7.99 -19.75
N ALA A 7 -3.86 8.74 -18.66
CA ALA A 7 -3.27 10.06 -18.54
C ALA A 7 -2.14 10.01 -17.51
N VAL A 8 -0.92 10.25 -17.95
CA VAL A 8 0.27 10.21 -17.11
C VAL A 8 0.77 11.64 -16.89
N ILE A 9 0.87 12.04 -15.63
CA ILE A 9 1.41 13.35 -15.24
C ILE A 9 2.84 13.16 -14.78
N ASP A 10 3.77 13.70 -15.54
CA ASP A 10 5.18 13.78 -15.17
C ASP A 10 5.43 15.10 -14.43
N ASN A 11 5.47 15.03 -13.10
CA ASN A 11 5.67 16.21 -12.27
C ASN A 11 7.11 16.76 -12.36
N VAL A 12 8.07 15.95 -12.78
CA VAL A 12 9.47 16.38 -12.93
C VAL A 12 9.63 17.17 -14.22
N ALA A 13 9.09 16.65 -15.33
CA ALA A 13 9.15 17.33 -16.63
C ALA A 13 8.02 18.36 -16.83
N GLY A 14 7.02 18.42 -15.94
CA GLY A 14 5.85 19.29 -16.08
C GLY A 14 4.99 18.96 -17.29
N LYS A 15 4.86 17.67 -17.64
CA LYS A 15 4.16 17.20 -18.84
C LYS A 15 3.01 16.28 -18.51
N ILE A 16 2.00 16.27 -19.38
CA ILE A 16 0.93 15.28 -19.37
C ILE A 16 1.05 14.46 -20.66
N TYR A 17 1.01 13.14 -20.52
CA TYR A 17 0.96 12.21 -21.63
C TYR A 17 -0.41 11.53 -21.66
N PHE A 18 -1.12 11.62 -22.78
CA PHE A 18 -2.28 10.79 -23.04
C PHE A 18 -1.87 9.60 -23.88
N ILE A 19 -2.26 8.42 -23.46
CA ILE A 19 -1.98 7.16 -24.13
C ILE A 19 -3.31 6.46 -24.37
N VAL A 20 -3.56 6.09 -25.62
CA VAL A 20 -4.72 5.29 -26.03
C VAL A 20 -4.20 4.03 -26.70
N TYR A 21 -4.61 2.88 -26.23
CA TYR A 21 -4.23 1.61 -26.83
C TYR A 21 -5.10 1.33 -28.06
N ALA A 22 -4.45 1.09 -29.18
CA ALA A 22 -5.10 0.67 -30.43
C ALA A 22 -5.00 -0.87 -30.56
N ASP A 23 -6.13 -1.53 -30.82
CA ASP A 23 -6.13 -2.96 -31.15
C ASP A 23 -5.82 -3.13 -32.64
N PRO A 24 -4.70 -3.76 -33.02
CA PRO A 24 -4.32 -3.94 -34.41
C PRO A 24 -5.24 -4.91 -35.17
N SER A 25 -6.08 -5.68 -34.49
CA SER A 25 -7.06 -6.60 -35.10
C SER A 25 -8.34 -5.89 -35.56
N ILE A 26 -8.57 -4.65 -35.08
CA ILE A 26 -9.76 -3.86 -35.42
C ILE A 26 -9.47 -3.00 -36.65
N THR A 27 -10.33 -3.09 -37.67
CA THR A 27 -10.27 -2.18 -38.82
C THR A 27 -10.38 -0.74 -38.36
N ASP A 28 -9.50 0.14 -38.82
CA ASP A 28 -9.40 1.55 -38.44
C ASP A 28 -9.11 1.77 -36.93
N GLY A 29 -8.49 0.77 -36.27
CA GLY A 29 -8.18 0.86 -34.82
C GLY A 29 -7.21 2.00 -34.49
N PHE A 30 -6.25 2.28 -35.35
CA PHE A 30 -5.30 3.38 -35.17
C PHE A 30 -5.96 4.76 -35.37
N GLU A 31 -6.78 4.92 -36.40
CA GLU A 31 -7.52 6.14 -36.68
C GLU A 31 -8.48 6.50 -35.52
N LYS A 32 -9.20 5.50 -35.00
CA LYS A 32 -10.09 5.66 -33.83
C LYS A 32 -9.30 6.08 -32.58
N ALA A 33 -8.15 5.48 -32.35
CA ALA A 33 -7.29 5.87 -31.24
C ALA A 33 -6.76 7.30 -31.38
N GLN A 34 -6.39 7.72 -32.58
CA GLN A 34 -6.00 9.10 -32.86
C GLN A 34 -7.13 10.11 -32.61
N GLU A 35 -8.35 9.76 -33.05
CA GLU A 35 -9.51 10.62 -32.81
C GLU A 35 -9.80 10.74 -31.30
N ARG A 36 -9.71 9.63 -30.58
CA ARG A 36 -9.85 9.62 -29.13
C ARG A 36 -8.79 10.47 -28.43
N LEU A 37 -7.55 10.45 -28.87
CA LEU A 37 -6.49 11.33 -28.34
C LEU A 37 -6.83 12.82 -28.53
N LYS A 38 -7.41 13.21 -29.66
CA LYS A 38 -7.85 14.58 -29.91
C LYS A 38 -8.97 14.99 -28.96
N GLU A 39 -9.93 14.10 -28.69
CA GLU A 39 -10.99 14.34 -27.72
C GLU A 39 -10.45 14.55 -26.30
N LEU A 40 -9.51 13.69 -25.86
CA LEU A 40 -8.86 13.80 -24.55
C LEU A 40 -8.11 15.14 -24.41
N LEU A 41 -7.39 15.56 -25.44
CA LEU A 41 -6.72 16.87 -25.48
C LEU A 41 -7.71 18.02 -25.36
N ALA A 42 -8.85 17.93 -26.08
CA ALA A 42 -9.91 18.94 -26.00
C ALA A 42 -10.55 19.03 -24.60
N CYS A 43 -10.52 17.96 -23.82
CA CYS A 43 -11.01 17.96 -22.44
C CYS A 43 -10.17 18.83 -21.50
N LEU A 44 -8.88 19.02 -21.76
CA LEU A 44 -8.01 19.87 -20.94
C LEU A 44 -8.45 21.35 -20.94
N GLY A 45 -9.07 21.80 -22.02
CA GLY A 45 -9.57 23.17 -22.13
C GLY A 45 -10.93 23.40 -21.46
N LYS A 46 -11.60 22.36 -20.95
CA LYS A 46 -12.91 22.47 -20.33
C LYS A 46 -12.76 22.75 -18.82
N PRO A 47 -13.61 23.63 -18.25
CA PRO A 47 -13.61 23.84 -16.81
C PRO A 47 -13.98 22.55 -16.08
N ALA A 48 -13.18 22.19 -15.06
CA ALA A 48 -13.48 21.06 -14.21
C ALA A 48 -14.58 21.45 -13.18
N ASN A 49 -15.63 20.65 -13.12
CA ASN A 49 -16.61 20.76 -12.04
C ASN A 49 -15.98 20.25 -10.75
N MET A 50 -15.64 21.19 -9.86
CA MET A 50 -15.12 20.84 -8.56
C MET A 50 -16.26 20.36 -7.66
N PRO A 51 -16.13 19.21 -6.99
CA PRO A 51 -17.14 18.78 -6.04
C PRO A 51 -17.26 19.81 -4.93
N ALA A 52 -18.48 20.28 -4.69
CA ALA A 52 -18.77 21.15 -3.55
C ALA A 52 -18.57 20.35 -2.26
N SER A 53 -17.85 20.92 -1.30
CA SER A 53 -17.82 20.38 0.06
C SER A 53 -19.10 20.79 0.76
N LEU A 54 -19.93 19.83 1.09
CA LEU A 54 -21.09 20.06 1.94
C LEU A 54 -20.63 19.97 3.40
N ALA A 55 -21.07 20.91 4.23
CA ALA A 55 -20.79 20.83 5.67
C ALA A 55 -21.41 19.53 6.22
N SER A 56 -20.57 18.55 6.51
CA SER A 56 -21.02 17.26 7.02
C SER A 56 -21.55 17.44 8.45
N ALA A 57 -22.79 17.05 8.67
CA ALA A 57 -23.33 16.94 10.03
C ALA A 57 -22.46 15.96 10.83
N LYS A 58 -22.26 16.24 12.12
CA LYS A 58 -21.60 15.30 13.03
C LYS A 58 -22.47 14.05 13.14
N THR A 59 -22.07 12.99 12.46
CA THR A 59 -22.72 11.68 12.51
C THR A 59 -21.92 10.73 13.39
N GLU A 60 -22.59 9.84 14.10
CA GLU A 60 -21.94 8.84 14.94
C GLU A 60 -21.19 7.82 14.11
N LEU A 61 -20.05 7.35 14.68
CA LEU A 61 -19.27 6.25 14.14
C LEU A 61 -19.90 4.92 14.57
N ILE A 62 -20.16 4.04 13.63
CA ILE A 62 -20.63 2.69 13.88
C ILE A 62 -19.42 1.75 13.88
N ARG A 63 -19.12 1.14 15.02
CA ARG A 63 -18.08 0.13 15.16
C ARG A 63 -18.69 -1.25 15.12
N LYS A 64 -18.08 -2.15 14.34
CA LYS A 64 -18.58 -3.52 14.22
C LYS A 64 -18.34 -4.33 15.50
N PHE A 65 -17.19 -4.12 16.16
CA PHE A 65 -16.91 -4.66 17.49
C PHE A 65 -17.37 -3.70 18.58
N LYS A 66 -18.04 -4.20 19.60
CA LYS A 66 -18.16 -3.49 20.87
C LYS A 66 -16.79 -3.46 21.56
N VAL A 67 -16.56 -2.47 22.41
CA VAL A 67 -15.26 -2.31 23.10
C VAL A 67 -14.88 -3.59 23.87
N ALA A 68 -15.80 -4.12 24.68
CA ALA A 68 -15.52 -5.34 25.46
C ALA A 68 -15.22 -6.56 24.59
N ASP A 69 -15.91 -6.73 23.45
CA ASP A 69 -15.68 -7.85 22.53
C ASP A 69 -14.29 -7.74 21.87
N PHE A 70 -13.88 -6.51 21.52
CA PHE A 70 -12.55 -6.26 20.97
C PHE A 70 -11.44 -6.52 21.99
N GLU A 71 -11.61 -6.05 23.23
CA GLU A 71 -10.68 -6.30 24.34
C GLU A 71 -10.54 -7.81 24.62
N ASN A 72 -11.65 -8.55 24.63
CA ASN A 72 -11.64 -10.00 24.79
C ASN A 72 -10.91 -10.71 23.64
N ALA A 73 -11.10 -10.26 22.38
CA ALA A 73 -10.36 -10.80 21.25
C ALA A 73 -8.85 -10.57 21.39
N VAL A 74 -8.44 -9.40 21.87
CA VAL A 74 -7.02 -9.10 22.15
C VAL A 74 -6.48 -10.00 23.27
N LEU A 75 -7.24 -10.18 24.35
CA LEU A 75 -6.83 -11.06 25.45
C LEU A 75 -6.67 -12.51 24.98
N LYS A 76 -7.63 -13.01 24.19
CA LYS A 76 -7.55 -14.34 23.59
C LYS A 76 -6.36 -14.51 22.67
N THR A 77 -6.05 -13.49 21.86
CA THR A 77 -4.86 -13.49 20.99
C THR A 77 -3.57 -13.56 21.81
N LYS A 78 -3.51 -12.86 22.94
CA LYS A 78 -2.34 -12.95 23.86
C LYS A 78 -2.14 -14.36 24.40
N GLU A 79 -3.22 -15.11 24.66
CA GLU A 79 -3.11 -16.51 25.05
C GLU A 79 -2.47 -17.38 23.95
N TYR A 80 -2.84 -17.18 22.68
CA TYR A 80 -2.20 -17.86 21.55
C TYR A 80 -0.71 -17.50 21.42
N ILE A 81 -0.34 -16.24 21.65
CA ILE A 81 1.06 -15.83 21.66
C ILE A 81 1.83 -16.52 22.78
N LEU A 82 1.28 -16.57 24.00
CA LEU A 82 1.90 -17.24 25.14
C LEU A 82 2.02 -18.76 24.94
N ALA A 83 1.07 -19.37 24.22
CA ALA A 83 1.11 -20.78 23.86
C ALA A 83 2.14 -21.08 22.73
N GLY A 84 2.72 -20.07 22.09
CA GLY A 84 3.69 -20.23 21.01
C GLY A 84 3.08 -20.45 19.63
N ASP A 85 1.77 -20.23 19.48
CA ASP A 85 1.07 -20.38 18.20
C ASP A 85 1.49 -19.31 17.16
N CYS A 86 1.78 -18.11 17.63
CA CYS A 86 2.15 -16.97 16.80
C CYS A 86 3.00 -15.97 17.59
N MET A 87 3.69 -15.09 16.88
CA MET A 87 4.47 -13.99 17.45
C MET A 87 3.70 -12.67 17.42
N GLN A 88 2.88 -12.46 16.40
CA GLN A 88 2.08 -11.25 16.20
C GLN A 88 0.79 -11.59 15.46
N VAL A 89 -0.30 -10.94 15.87
CA VAL A 89 -1.59 -10.97 15.16
C VAL A 89 -2.19 -9.57 15.14
N VAL A 90 -2.70 -9.15 13.99
CA VAL A 90 -3.35 -7.84 13.82
C VAL A 90 -4.86 -8.01 13.86
N ILE A 91 -5.45 -7.71 15.01
CA ILE A 91 -6.91 -7.72 15.18
C ILE A 91 -7.48 -6.42 14.61
N GLY A 92 -8.28 -6.54 13.54
CA GLY A 92 -8.89 -5.41 12.86
C GLY A 92 -10.29 -5.06 13.37
N GLN A 93 -10.69 -3.81 13.13
CA GLN A 93 -12.06 -3.35 13.37
C GLN A 93 -12.56 -2.53 12.18
N ARG A 94 -13.77 -2.87 11.68
CA ARG A 94 -14.45 -2.04 10.69
C ARG A 94 -15.22 -0.92 11.38
N ILE A 95 -14.95 0.31 10.93
CA ILE A 95 -15.68 1.51 11.34
C ILE A 95 -16.48 2.00 10.13
N SER A 96 -17.75 2.29 10.35
CA SER A 96 -18.65 2.83 9.33
C SER A 96 -19.19 4.19 9.78
N LYS A 97 -19.40 5.06 8.81
CA LYS A 97 -19.99 6.38 9.02
C LYS A 97 -20.84 6.75 7.80
N PRO A 98 -22.05 7.32 7.97
CA PRO A 98 -22.75 7.95 6.86
C PRO A 98 -21.86 9.02 6.22
N PHE A 99 -21.76 8.99 4.90
CA PHE A 99 -20.94 9.90 4.13
C PHE A 99 -21.77 10.48 2.97
N THR A 100 -21.91 11.80 2.96
CA THR A 100 -22.75 12.53 2.00
C THR A 100 -21.98 13.43 1.05
N ASP A 101 -20.66 13.61 1.33
CA ASP A 101 -19.79 14.38 0.47
C ASP A 101 -19.32 13.57 -0.76
N SER A 102 -18.74 14.26 -1.72
CA SER A 102 -18.10 13.60 -2.86
C SER A 102 -16.91 12.74 -2.42
N PRO A 103 -16.82 11.47 -2.84
CA PRO A 103 -15.64 10.65 -2.59
C PRO A 103 -14.33 11.27 -3.12
N LEU A 104 -14.40 12.03 -4.20
CA LEU A 104 -13.25 12.78 -4.72
C LEU A 104 -12.84 13.93 -3.77
N ALA A 105 -13.79 14.56 -3.08
CA ALA A 105 -13.46 15.55 -2.05
C ALA A 105 -12.72 14.90 -0.87
N LEU A 106 -13.12 13.69 -0.47
CA LEU A 106 -12.40 12.89 0.54
C LEU A 106 -10.97 12.59 0.10
N TYR A 107 -10.76 12.12 -1.15
CA TYR A 107 -9.42 11.89 -1.70
C TYR A 107 -8.55 13.15 -1.64
N ARG A 108 -9.10 14.30 -2.03
CA ARG A 108 -8.38 15.58 -2.02
C ARG A 108 -8.01 16.04 -0.62
N ALA A 109 -8.92 15.88 0.34
CA ALA A 109 -8.66 16.16 1.75
C ALA A 109 -7.54 15.24 2.28
N LEU A 110 -7.63 13.94 2.00
CA LEU A 110 -6.62 12.96 2.40
C LEU A 110 -5.23 13.28 1.80
N ARG A 111 -5.19 13.68 0.54
CA ARG A 111 -3.95 14.10 -0.13
C ARG A 111 -3.29 15.30 0.52
N SER A 112 -4.07 16.22 1.09
CA SER A 112 -3.54 17.41 1.78
C SER A 112 -3.15 17.10 3.22
N LEU A 113 -3.91 16.26 3.92
CA LEU A 113 -3.70 15.95 5.33
C LEU A 113 -2.62 14.90 5.56
N ASN A 114 -2.58 13.88 4.72
CA ASN A 114 -1.68 12.74 4.85
C ASN A 114 -1.18 12.24 3.47
N PRO A 115 -0.33 13.03 2.80
CA PRO A 115 0.25 12.61 1.54
C PRO A 115 1.13 11.38 1.76
N SER A 116 0.94 10.37 0.92
CA SER A 116 1.69 9.12 0.96
C SER A 116 2.19 8.75 -0.45
N PRO A 117 3.23 7.91 -0.57
CA PRO A 117 3.77 7.50 -1.87
C PRO A 117 2.74 6.81 -2.77
N TYR A 118 1.78 6.11 -2.18
CA TYR A 118 0.77 5.34 -2.90
C TYR A 118 -0.62 5.84 -2.55
N MET A 119 -1.06 6.86 -3.27
CA MET A 119 -2.41 7.39 -3.16
C MET A 119 -3.25 6.91 -4.34
N TYR A 120 -4.49 6.53 -4.08
CA TYR A 120 -5.39 6.04 -5.12
C TYR A 120 -6.83 6.47 -4.88
N PHE A 121 -7.52 6.62 -5.98
CA PHE A 121 -8.96 6.82 -6.06
C PHE A 121 -9.48 5.91 -7.17
N TYR A 122 -10.20 4.87 -6.80
CA TYR A 122 -10.87 3.98 -7.75
C TYR A 122 -12.35 4.28 -7.76
N ASP A 123 -12.89 4.53 -8.94
CA ASP A 123 -14.32 4.74 -9.16
C ASP A 123 -14.88 3.59 -9.97
N PHE A 124 -15.75 2.81 -9.35
CA PHE A 124 -16.45 1.67 -9.97
C PHE A 124 -17.93 1.99 -10.26
N GLY A 125 -18.31 3.27 -10.20
CA GLY A 125 -19.68 3.73 -10.39
C GLY A 125 -20.48 3.74 -9.09
N ASP A 126 -20.93 2.59 -8.64
CA ASP A 126 -21.70 2.41 -7.40
C ASP A 126 -20.83 2.36 -6.13
N MET A 127 -19.53 2.11 -6.26
CA MET A 127 -18.57 2.02 -5.18
C MET A 127 -17.29 2.76 -5.52
N GLN A 128 -16.76 3.52 -4.57
CA GLN A 128 -15.44 4.16 -4.68
C GLN A 128 -14.49 3.68 -3.60
N ILE A 129 -13.21 3.53 -3.96
CA ILE A 129 -12.15 3.20 -3.00
C ILE A 129 -11.14 4.35 -2.99
N VAL A 130 -10.95 4.91 -1.81
CA VAL A 130 -10.00 6.01 -1.57
C VAL A 130 -8.94 5.53 -0.59
N GLY A 131 -7.67 5.72 -0.94
CA GLY A 131 -6.59 5.30 -0.08
C GLY A 131 -5.34 6.16 -0.16
N SER A 132 -4.58 6.09 0.92
CA SER A 132 -3.25 6.69 1.08
C SER A 132 -2.41 5.69 1.85
N SER A 133 -1.46 5.03 1.17
CA SER A 133 -0.63 3.98 1.76
C SER A 133 0.85 4.35 1.71
N PRO A 134 1.59 4.19 2.81
CA PRO A 134 3.05 4.35 2.80
C PRO A 134 3.77 3.11 2.28
N GLU A 135 3.13 1.95 2.26
CA GLU A 135 3.73 0.64 2.04
C GLU A 135 3.12 -0.08 0.84
N ILE A 136 3.94 -0.72 0.04
CA ILE A 136 3.51 -1.62 -1.03
C ILE A 136 3.25 -3.02 -0.47
N LEU A 137 2.27 -3.74 -1.02
CA LEU A 137 2.14 -5.17 -0.77
C LEU A 137 3.30 -5.93 -1.41
N VAL A 138 3.49 -5.72 -2.71
CA VAL A 138 4.56 -6.34 -3.51
C VAL A 138 4.80 -5.50 -4.76
N ARG A 139 6.03 -5.43 -5.19
CA ARG A 139 6.42 -4.86 -6.49
C ARG A 139 7.03 -5.95 -7.35
N GLN A 140 6.62 -6.01 -8.60
CA GLN A 140 7.28 -6.80 -9.63
C GLN A 140 7.78 -5.86 -10.71
N GLU A 141 9.04 -5.95 -11.05
CA GLU A 141 9.64 -5.15 -12.12
C GLU A 141 10.59 -6.00 -12.96
N LYS A 142 10.82 -5.57 -14.20
CA LYS A 142 11.81 -6.18 -15.08
C LYS A 142 13.10 -5.37 -14.99
N ARG A 143 14.18 -6.02 -14.55
CA ARG A 143 15.54 -5.46 -14.56
C ARG A 143 16.39 -6.29 -15.53
N ALA A 144 16.82 -5.68 -16.63
CA ALA A 144 17.46 -6.36 -17.75
C ALA A 144 16.61 -7.54 -18.29
N ALA A 145 17.08 -8.77 -18.16
CA ALA A 145 16.37 -9.98 -18.61
C ALA A 145 15.51 -10.63 -17.50
N GLU A 146 15.74 -10.29 -16.23
CA GLU A 146 15.12 -10.94 -15.09
C GLU A 146 13.88 -10.14 -14.59
N LYS A 147 12.91 -10.88 -14.05
CA LYS A 147 11.79 -10.29 -13.30
C LYS A 147 12.14 -10.36 -11.82
N ILE A 148 12.15 -9.22 -11.15
CA ILE A 148 12.46 -9.11 -9.73
C ILE A 148 11.16 -8.85 -8.97
N VAL A 149 11.00 -9.56 -7.86
CA VAL A 149 9.93 -9.32 -6.88
C VAL A 149 10.53 -8.69 -5.65
N THR A 150 9.92 -7.61 -5.17
CA THR A 150 10.36 -6.85 -4.00
C THR A 150 9.22 -6.69 -3.01
N ILE A 151 9.48 -7.00 -1.74
CA ILE A 151 8.63 -6.63 -0.59
C ILE A 151 9.46 -5.70 0.29
N ARG A 152 8.81 -4.64 0.78
CA ARG A 152 9.47 -3.64 1.62
C ARG A 152 8.75 -3.54 2.96
N PRO A 153 9.12 -4.39 3.95
CA PRO A 153 8.57 -4.27 5.29
C PRO A 153 8.94 -2.91 5.90
N LEU A 154 7.95 -2.30 6.52
CA LEU A 154 8.04 -1.01 7.18
C LEU A 154 7.50 -1.18 8.60
N ALA A 155 8.33 -0.92 9.62
CA ALA A 155 7.96 -1.02 11.02
C ALA A 155 8.77 -0.06 11.88
N GLY A 156 8.37 0.05 13.13
CA GLY A 156 8.96 1.04 14.04
C GLY A 156 8.58 2.48 13.65
N THR A 157 8.26 3.28 14.62
CA THR A 157 7.79 4.65 14.34
C THR A 157 8.32 5.62 15.39
N ARG A 158 8.86 6.74 14.92
CA ARG A 158 9.10 7.94 15.73
C ARG A 158 8.53 9.17 15.01
N PRO A 159 8.08 10.18 15.73
CA PRO A 159 7.69 11.45 15.12
C PRO A 159 8.88 12.11 14.42
N ARG A 160 8.59 13.08 13.55
CA ARG A 160 9.60 13.98 13.02
C ARG A 160 10.06 14.93 14.11
N GLY A 161 11.34 15.22 14.14
CA GLY A 161 11.91 16.25 15.02
C GLY A 161 11.56 17.67 14.57
N ALA A 162 11.61 18.61 15.48
CA ALA A 162 11.42 20.04 15.19
C ALA A 162 12.55 20.63 14.33
N ASN A 163 13.71 19.98 14.31
CA ASN A 163 14.90 20.35 13.55
C ASN A 163 15.69 19.09 13.13
N PRO A 164 16.69 19.22 12.23
CA PRO A 164 17.46 18.09 11.74
C PRO A 164 18.21 17.29 12.82
N GLU A 165 18.70 17.96 13.87
CA GLU A 165 19.43 17.32 14.96
C GLU A 165 18.50 16.42 15.79
N GLU A 166 17.30 16.90 16.06
CA GLU A 166 16.28 16.12 16.77
C GLU A 166 15.79 14.95 15.91
N ASP A 167 15.60 15.14 14.60
CA ASP A 167 15.27 14.07 13.66
C ASP A 167 16.31 12.94 13.72
N GLU A 168 17.60 13.29 13.73
CA GLU A 168 18.68 12.32 13.80
C GLU A 168 18.74 11.62 15.16
N ARG A 169 18.50 12.34 16.25
CA ARG A 169 18.42 11.77 17.60
C ARG A 169 17.31 10.72 17.68
N LEU A 170 16.10 11.06 17.18
CA LEU A 170 14.95 10.15 17.15
C LEU A 170 15.19 8.93 16.24
N ALA A 171 15.89 9.11 15.13
CA ALA A 171 16.29 8.02 14.26
C ALA A 171 17.25 7.04 14.97
N LYS A 172 18.25 7.56 15.68
CA LYS A 172 19.18 6.75 16.47
C LYS A 172 18.47 6.03 17.62
N GLU A 173 17.54 6.70 18.30
CA GLU A 173 16.72 6.11 19.35
C GLU A 173 15.87 4.95 18.79
N LEU A 174 15.26 5.13 17.63
CA LEU A 174 14.46 4.10 16.97
C LEU A 174 15.30 2.86 16.64
N LEU A 175 16.50 3.04 16.08
CA LEU A 175 17.41 1.95 15.76
C LEU A 175 18.06 1.30 17.00
N ALA A 176 18.02 1.95 18.14
CA ALA A 176 18.53 1.40 19.40
C ALA A 176 17.45 0.71 20.23
N ASP A 177 16.18 0.78 19.84
CA ASP A 177 15.06 0.17 20.55
C ASP A 177 14.99 -1.34 20.26
N PRO A 178 15.28 -2.22 21.25
CA PRO A 178 15.33 -3.67 21.01
C PRO A 178 13.98 -4.25 20.56
N LYS A 179 12.87 -3.68 21.01
CA LYS A 179 11.52 -4.13 20.63
C LYS A 179 11.24 -3.82 19.17
N GLU A 180 11.52 -2.60 18.73
CA GLU A 180 11.29 -2.17 17.36
C GLU A 180 12.18 -2.97 16.38
N ILE A 181 13.43 -3.23 16.75
CA ILE A 181 14.36 -4.06 15.99
C ILE A 181 13.87 -5.51 15.90
N ALA A 182 13.42 -6.11 17.02
CA ALA A 182 12.93 -7.48 17.02
C ALA A 182 11.67 -7.63 16.13
N GLU A 183 10.74 -6.68 16.19
CA GLU A 183 9.57 -6.63 15.33
C GLU A 183 9.97 -6.51 13.86
N HIS A 184 10.91 -5.62 13.54
CA HIS A 184 11.36 -5.42 12.18
C HIS A 184 12.06 -6.65 11.59
N VAL A 185 12.91 -7.34 12.37
CA VAL A 185 13.53 -8.62 11.97
C VAL A 185 12.47 -9.68 11.66
N MET A 186 11.44 -9.79 12.48
CA MET A 186 10.32 -10.69 12.24
C MET A 186 9.62 -10.38 10.91
N LEU A 187 9.39 -9.10 10.59
CA LEU A 187 8.77 -8.68 9.33
C LEU A 187 9.68 -8.90 8.12
N ILE A 188 10.99 -8.75 8.26
CA ILE A 188 11.97 -9.12 7.22
C ILE A 188 11.86 -10.63 6.93
N ASP A 189 11.80 -11.47 7.97
CA ASP A 189 11.72 -12.91 7.79
C ASP A 189 10.40 -13.33 7.14
N LEU A 190 9.29 -12.67 7.52
CA LEU A 190 8.00 -12.87 6.87
C LEU A 190 8.04 -12.47 5.38
N ALA A 191 8.67 -11.35 5.04
CA ALA A 191 8.86 -10.93 3.65
C ALA A 191 9.74 -11.92 2.87
N ARG A 192 10.80 -12.46 3.49
CA ARG A 192 11.64 -13.52 2.90
C ARG A 192 10.84 -14.79 2.61
N ASN A 193 9.94 -15.17 3.50
CA ASN A 193 9.02 -16.28 3.30
C ASN A 193 8.09 -16.05 2.11
N ASP A 194 7.47 -14.88 2.02
CA ASP A 194 6.54 -14.54 0.95
C ASP A 194 7.23 -14.51 -0.42
N VAL A 195 8.39 -13.85 -0.52
CA VAL A 195 9.21 -13.83 -1.73
C VAL A 195 9.72 -15.24 -2.07
N GLY A 196 10.12 -16.01 -1.08
CA GLY A 196 10.67 -17.36 -1.26
C GLY A 196 9.70 -18.36 -1.90
N ARG A 197 8.39 -18.13 -1.80
CA ARG A 197 7.36 -18.98 -2.44
C ARG A 197 7.36 -18.89 -3.97
N ILE A 198 7.86 -17.79 -4.53
CA ILE A 198 7.76 -17.46 -5.96
C ILE A 198 9.12 -17.12 -6.58
N ALA A 199 10.18 -17.08 -5.79
CA ALA A 199 11.53 -16.75 -6.24
C ALA A 199 12.36 -18.00 -6.56
N LYS A 200 13.32 -17.84 -7.45
CA LYS A 200 14.34 -18.86 -7.77
C LYS A 200 15.13 -19.19 -6.49
N THR A 201 15.40 -20.47 -6.29
CA THR A 201 16.12 -20.94 -5.10
C THR A 201 17.49 -20.23 -4.97
N GLY A 202 17.77 -19.69 -3.79
CA GLY A 202 19.00 -18.97 -3.50
C GLY A 202 19.06 -17.51 -3.96
N SER A 203 18.01 -17.00 -4.62
CA SER A 203 17.95 -15.61 -5.10
C SER A 203 17.41 -14.62 -4.06
N VAL A 204 16.72 -15.09 -3.01
CA VAL A 204 16.13 -14.21 -1.99
C VAL A 204 17.23 -13.53 -1.18
N LYS A 205 17.21 -12.20 -1.19
CA LYS A 205 18.22 -11.35 -0.53
C LYS A 205 17.54 -10.18 0.18
N VAL A 206 18.14 -9.74 1.28
CA VAL A 206 17.86 -8.45 1.89
C VAL A 206 18.83 -7.45 1.25
N THR A 207 18.32 -6.60 0.37
CA THR A 207 19.12 -5.65 -0.43
C THR A 207 19.33 -4.32 0.28
N ASP A 208 18.40 -3.97 1.17
CA ASP A 208 18.51 -2.83 2.08
C ASP A 208 18.01 -3.29 3.46
N SER A 209 18.74 -2.95 4.53
CA SER A 209 18.46 -3.44 5.87
C SER A 209 18.43 -2.31 6.87
N MET A 210 17.28 -2.15 7.54
CA MET A 210 17.11 -1.23 8.68
C MET A 210 17.50 0.22 8.37
N SER A 211 17.19 0.71 7.17
CA SER A 211 17.35 2.12 6.82
C SER A 211 16.22 2.97 7.43
N ILE A 212 16.52 4.22 7.74
CA ILE A 212 15.50 5.18 8.22
C ILE A 212 14.94 5.93 7.03
N GLU A 213 13.63 5.80 6.82
CA GLU A 213 12.89 6.64 5.87
C GLU A 213 12.06 7.69 6.60
N LYS A 214 12.21 8.94 6.14
CA LYS A 214 11.53 10.11 6.71
C LYS A 214 10.33 10.48 5.85
N TYR A 215 9.16 10.48 6.47
CA TYR A 215 7.89 10.90 5.87
C TYR A 215 7.50 12.29 6.42
N SER A 216 6.33 12.81 6.04
CA SER A 216 5.90 14.16 6.42
C SER A 216 5.79 14.35 7.93
N HIS A 217 5.29 13.34 8.66
CA HIS A 217 4.99 13.44 10.11
C HIS A 217 5.74 12.43 10.97
N VAL A 218 6.26 11.39 10.37
CA VAL A 218 6.91 10.27 11.05
C VAL A 218 8.14 9.79 10.30
N GLN A 219 8.96 8.99 10.97
CA GLN A 219 10.06 8.24 10.38
C GLN A 219 9.93 6.76 10.79
N HIS A 220 10.32 5.87 9.87
CA HIS A 220 10.19 4.43 10.04
C HIS A 220 11.49 3.71 9.74
N ILE A 221 11.64 2.50 10.30
CA ILE A 221 12.64 1.54 9.86
C ILE A 221 12.08 0.82 8.63
N VAL A 222 12.86 0.76 7.57
CA VAL A 222 12.51 0.11 6.30
C VAL A 222 13.61 -0.86 5.89
N SER A 223 13.22 -1.98 5.34
CA SER A 223 14.12 -2.92 4.68
C SER A 223 13.56 -3.32 3.32
N SER A 224 14.41 -3.87 2.46
CA SER A 224 14.00 -4.38 1.15
C SER A 224 14.39 -5.83 1.01
N VAL A 225 13.42 -6.68 0.69
CA VAL A 225 13.62 -8.11 0.38
C VAL A 225 13.31 -8.33 -1.08
N GLU A 226 14.27 -8.84 -1.82
CA GLU A 226 14.16 -9.09 -3.25
C GLU A 226 14.42 -10.56 -3.59
N GLY A 227 13.86 -11.01 -4.72
CA GLY A 227 14.13 -12.33 -5.29
C GLY A 227 13.85 -12.35 -6.77
N ASP A 228 14.58 -13.17 -7.51
CA ASP A 228 14.37 -13.41 -8.93
C ASP A 228 13.12 -14.27 -9.11
N LEU A 229 12.12 -13.76 -9.81
CA LEU A 229 10.85 -14.48 -10.01
C LEU A 229 11.07 -15.76 -10.83
N LEU A 230 10.42 -16.84 -10.45
CA LEU A 230 10.36 -18.05 -11.25
C LEU A 230 9.73 -17.78 -12.62
N ASP A 231 10.25 -18.38 -13.68
CA ASP A 231 9.89 -18.07 -15.06
C ASP A 231 8.43 -18.40 -15.41
N ASN A 232 7.85 -19.38 -14.71
CA ASN A 232 6.47 -19.86 -14.90
C ASN A 232 5.43 -19.11 -14.06
N MET A 233 5.81 -18.10 -13.28
CA MET A 233 4.90 -17.34 -12.42
C MET A 233 4.27 -16.16 -13.15
N SER A 234 2.95 -16.05 -13.03
CA SER A 234 2.16 -14.91 -13.47
C SER A 234 2.09 -13.81 -12.40
N ASN A 235 1.66 -12.60 -12.78
CA ASN A 235 1.41 -11.52 -11.83
C ASN A 235 0.36 -11.92 -10.77
N MET A 236 -0.60 -12.77 -11.11
CA MET A 236 -1.60 -13.25 -10.17
C MET A 236 -1.03 -14.27 -9.17
N ASP A 237 -0.04 -15.05 -9.57
CA ASP A 237 0.66 -15.95 -8.65
C ASP A 237 1.49 -15.16 -7.65
N VAL A 238 2.14 -14.07 -8.09
CA VAL A 238 2.83 -13.13 -7.20
C VAL A 238 1.85 -12.54 -6.17
N LEU A 239 0.68 -12.06 -6.60
CA LEU A 239 -0.33 -11.53 -5.70
C LEU A 239 -0.83 -12.60 -4.71
N ARG A 240 -1.14 -13.81 -5.16
CA ARG A 240 -1.61 -14.90 -4.29
C ARG A 240 -0.58 -15.33 -3.26
N ALA A 241 0.70 -15.33 -3.61
CA ALA A 241 1.77 -15.73 -2.70
C ALA A 241 2.03 -14.69 -1.59
N THR A 242 1.82 -13.42 -1.87
CA THR A 242 2.16 -12.30 -0.97
C THR A 242 0.98 -11.76 -0.19
N PHE A 243 -0.26 -11.92 -0.67
CA PHE A 243 -1.47 -11.44 0.00
C PHE A 243 -1.90 -12.40 1.13
N PRO A 244 -2.39 -11.87 2.28
CA PRO A 244 -2.34 -10.46 2.68
C PRO A 244 -0.94 -10.04 3.14
N ALA A 245 -0.71 -8.71 3.24
CA ALA A 245 0.54 -8.20 3.80
C ALA A 245 0.75 -8.70 5.23
N GLY A 246 1.99 -9.05 5.58
CA GLY A 246 2.34 -9.51 6.93
C GLY A 246 2.08 -8.47 8.00
N THR A 247 2.34 -7.20 7.68
CA THR A 247 2.07 -6.04 8.54
C THR A 247 0.58 -5.84 8.87
N LEU A 248 -0.33 -6.46 8.09
CA LEU A 248 -1.79 -6.40 8.28
C LEU A 248 -2.41 -7.73 8.71
N SER A 249 -1.63 -8.79 8.86
CA SER A 249 -2.11 -10.12 9.30
C SER A 249 -1.38 -10.58 10.55
N GLY A 250 -0.11 -10.90 10.46
CA GLY A 250 0.75 -11.34 11.57
C GLY A 250 1.76 -12.39 11.15
N ALA A 251 2.44 -12.94 12.13
CA ALA A 251 3.51 -13.92 11.96
C ALA A 251 3.39 -15.10 12.96
N PRO A 252 3.42 -16.36 12.47
CA PRO A 252 3.37 -16.83 11.09
C PRO A 252 2.06 -16.49 10.38
N LYS A 253 2.11 -16.12 9.10
CA LYS A 253 0.96 -15.54 8.35
C LYS A 253 -0.29 -16.43 8.41
N ILE A 254 -0.18 -17.70 8.07
CA ILE A 254 -1.33 -18.63 7.98
C ILE A 254 -1.98 -18.75 9.36
N ARG A 255 -1.18 -18.99 10.40
CA ARG A 255 -1.71 -19.13 11.76
C ARG A 255 -2.34 -17.85 12.28
N ALA A 256 -1.75 -16.71 11.98
CA ALA A 256 -2.34 -15.41 12.32
C ALA A 256 -3.71 -15.22 11.65
N MET A 257 -3.84 -15.61 10.39
CA MET A 257 -5.12 -15.51 9.65
C MET A 257 -6.18 -16.46 10.25
N GLU A 258 -5.82 -17.70 10.65
CA GLU A 258 -6.73 -18.63 11.32
C GLU A 258 -7.22 -18.08 12.67
N ILE A 259 -6.39 -17.32 13.39
CA ILE A 259 -6.78 -16.69 14.66
C ILE A 259 -7.71 -15.47 14.43
N ILE A 260 -7.53 -14.77 13.32
CA ILE A 260 -8.34 -13.59 12.96
C ILE A 260 -9.75 -14.00 12.50
N ASP A 261 -9.89 -15.16 11.82
CA ASP A 261 -11.15 -15.67 11.28
C ASP A 261 -12.07 -16.18 12.42
#